data_d4044f50ded0666cd1cc32e722190c98
#
_entry.id   d4044f50ded0666cd1cc32e722190c98
#
_cell.length_a   1.000
_cell.length_b   1.000
_cell.length_c   1.000
_cell.angle_alpha   90.00
_cell.angle_beta   90.00
_cell.angle_gamma   90.00
#
_symmetry.space_group_name_H-M   'P 1'
#
loop_
_entity.id
_entity.type
_entity.pdbx_description
1 polymer ?
#
loop_
_entity_poly.entity_id
_entity_poly.type
_entity_poly.pdbx_seq_one_letter_code
_entity_poly.pdbx_strand_id
1 'polypeptide(L)'
;MQGMKHFPLIALTALLLAGLCQAASEAAQSARSAAQQYGAAVRNCDMRWAVDSMYPPLRRTYADRLTNNTREAEIARARRVQGLDRETKAQAKSRMAANDKALRARYARMGEDMKKNGVQVESYSVGEATAEYVVTPPMAAISQVRKDTRGRVRAENIGNTQERSRIVVLPTTLVISVPAQNGSRTRMERRSYIFAVRDEVITDTSMPRGTELNKWYFIDGNTDVNTLRSFFPNLPLYLDLPGTGDRILR
;
A
#
# COMPACT_ATOMS: atom_id res chain seq x y z
N MET A 1 60.22 40.15 -17.90
CA MET A 1 58.98 40.51 -17.25
C MET A 1 57.94 39.47 -17.63
N GLN A 2 57.64 38.59 -16.68
CA GLN A 2 56.77 37.43 -16.86
C GLN A 2 55.33 37.79 -16.47
N GLY A 3 54.42 37.70 -17.41
CA GLY A 3 52.97 37.85 -17.15
C GLY A 3 52.36 36.53 -16.70
N MET A 4 52.02 36.42 -15.42
CA MET A 4 51.27 35.31 -14.84
C MET A 4 49.83 35.36 -15.34
N LYS A 5 49.41 34.36 -16.11
CA LYS A 5 48.02 34.15 -16.53
C LYS A 5 47.24 33.48 -15.37
N HIS A 6 46.37 34.24 -14.73
CA HIS A 6 45.42 33.67 -13.79
C HIS A 6 44.34 32.89 -14.58
N PHE A 7 44.35 31.57 -14.48
CA PHE A 7 43.24 30.74 -14.88
C PHE A 7 42.11 30.84 -13.86
N PRO A 8 40.87 31.03 -14.26
CA PRO A 8 39.77 31.13 -13.30
C PRO A 8 39.40 29.73 -12.78
N LEU A 9 39.63 29.57 -11.47
CA LEU A 9 39.27 28.39 -10.67
C LEU A 9 37.74 28.22 -10.45
N ILE A 10 36.93 28.98 -11.17
CA ILE A 10 35.47 29.09 -10.95
C ILE A 10 34.67 28.03 -11.73
N ALA A 11 35.28 27.37 -12.75
CA ALA A 11 34.57 26.42 -13.58
C ALA A 11 34.43 25.01 -12.95
N LEU A 12 35.16 24.70 -11.89
CA LEU A 12 35.20 23.34 -11.30
C LEU A 12 34.14 23.14 -10.19
N THR A 13 33.67 24.22 -9.58
CA THR A 13 32.66 24.12 -8.51
C THR A 13 31.23 24.02 -9.02
N ALA A 14 30.96 24.39 -10.27
CA ALA A 14 29.62 24.27 -10.86
C ALA A 14 29.26 22.86 -11.29
N LEU A 15 30.26 21.99 -11.55
CA LEU A 15 30.01 20.59 -11.93
C LEU A 15 29.75 19.67 -10.74
N LEU A 16 30.14 20.03 -9.53
CA LEU A 16 29.92 19.24 -8.32
C LEU A 16 28.54 19.42 -7.70
N LEU A 17 27.82 20.49 -8.02
CA LEU A 17 26.45 20.73 -7.55
C LEU A 17 25.37 20.10 -8.43
N ALA A 18 25.69 19.70 -9.65
CA ALA A 18 24.75 19.02 -10.55
C ALA A 18 24.58 17.53 -10.26
N GLY A 19 25.37 16.95 -9.35
CA GLY A 19 25.38 15.51 -9.03
C GLY A 19 24.42 15.08 -7.93
N LEU A 20 23.66 15.97 -7.30
CA LEU A 20 22.79 15.65 -6.16
C LEU A 20 21.30 15.62 -6.48
N CYS A 21 20.88 15.78 -7.75
CA CYS A 21 19.60 15.25 -8.17
C CYS A 21 19.76 13.73 -8.29
N GLN A 22 19.56 13.03 -7.19
CA GLN A 22 19.41 11.59 -7.19
C GLN A 22 18.21 11.29 -8.12
N ALA A 23 18.50 10.84 -9.34
CA ALA A 23 17.46 10.46 -10.28
C ALA A 23 16.57 9.46 -9.56
N ALA A 24 15.26 9.75 -9.51
CA ALA A 24 14.31 8.85 -8.87
C ALA A 24 14.51 7.45 -9.44
N SER A 25 14.54 6.43 -8.58
CA SER A 25 14.75 5.05 -9.04
C SER A 25 13.67 4.69 -10.07
N GLU A 26 13.98 3.79 -10.98
CA GLU A 26 13.00 3.27 -11.95
C GLU A 26 11.74 2.75 -11.23
N ALA A 27 11.93 2.12 -10.08
CA ALA A 27 10.83 1.65 -9.25
C ALA A 27 9.97 2.81 -8.71
N ALA A 28 10.59 3.89 -8.23
CA ALA A 28 9.88 5.07 -7.76
C ALA A 28 9.09 5.75 -8.88
N GLN A 29 9.66 5.86 -10.08
CA GLN A 29 8.98 6.41 -11.25
C GLN A 29 7.78 5.52 -11.67
N SER A 30 7.98 4.20 -11.71
CA SER A 30 6.92 3.23 -12.00
C SER A 30 5.80 3.26 -10.95
N ALA A 31 6.13 3.34 -9.66
CA ALA A 31 5.19 3.48 -8.57
C ALA A 31 4.36 4.76 -8.69
N ARG A 32 5.02 5.88 -8.99
CA ARG A 32 4.37 7.17 -9.20
C ARG A 32 3.39 7.14 -10.38
N SER A 33 3.80 6.56 -11.50
CA SER A 33 2.93 6.39 -12.67
C SER A 33 1.68 5.56 -12.35
N ALA A 34 1.83 4.45 -11.63
CA ALA A 34 0.71 3.63 -11.17
C ALA A 34 -0.19 4.39 -10.18
N ALA A 35 0.40 5.20 -9.28
CA ALA A 35 -0.34 6.02 -8.33
C ALA A 35 -1.13 7.15 -9.02
N GLN A 36 -0.64 7.70 -10.13
CA GLN A 36 -1.40 8.66 -10.95
C GLN A 36 -2.64 8.00 -11.58
N GLN A 37 -2.54 6.75 -12.04
CA GLN A 37 -3.70 5.99 -12.52
C GLN A 37 -4.71 5.73 -11.40
N TYR A 38 -4.23 5.39 -10.19
CA TYR A 38 -5.07 5.32 -8.99
C TYR A 38 -5.79 6.64 -8.74
N GLY A 39 -5.10 7.76 -8.82
CA GLY A 39 -5.66 9.09 -8.66
C GLY A 39 -6.72 9.43 -9.72
N ALA A 40 -6.56 8.96 -10.95
CA ALA A 40 -7.56 9.14 -12.00
C ALA A 40 -8.89 8.44 -11.65
N ALA A 41 -8.83 7.23 -11.09
CA ALA A 41 -10.02 6.53 -10.61
C ALA A 41 -10.69 7.27 -9.44
N VAL A 42 -9.90 7.76 -8.48
CA VAL A 42 -10.41 8.58 -7.36
C VAL A 42 -11.12 9.84 -7.86
N ARG A 43 -10.54 10.55 -8.84
CA ARG A 43 -11.16 11.73 -9.46
C ARG A 43 -12.51 11.42 -10.10
N ASN A 44 -12.66 10.25 -10.67
CA ASN A 44 -13.92 9.79 -11.28
C ASN A 44 -14.90 9.20 -10.26
N CYS A 45 -14.56 9.24 -8.97
CA CYS A 45 -15.31 8.55 -7.89
C CYS A 45 -15.47 7.04 -8.19
N ASP A 46 -14.53 6.43 -8.91
CA ASP A 46 -14.48 4.99 -9.13
C ASP A 46 -13.82 4.30 -7.93
N MET A 47 -14.57 4.28 -6.82
CA MET A 47 -14.09 3.70 -5.57
C MET A 47 -13.99 2.17 -5.64
N ARG A 48 -14.66 1.52 -6.60
CA ARG A 48 -14.51 0.09 -6.86
C ARG A 48 -13.10 -0.23 -7.37
N TRP A 49 -12.63 0.55 -8.34
CA TRP A 49 -11.27 0.41 -8.84
C TRP A 49 -10.22 0.69 -7.75
N ALA A 50 -10.47 1.67 -6.88
CA ALA A 50 -9.61 1.97 -5.74
C ALA A 50 -9.46 0.76 -4.80
N VAL A 51 -10.54 0.02 -4.53
CA VAL A 51 -10.50 -1.22 -3.74
C VAL A 51 -9.72 -2.32 -4.45
N ASP A 52 -9.88 -2.46 -5.77
CA ASP A 52 -9.18 -3.48 -6.55
C ASP A 52 -7.67 -3.23 -6.62
N SER A 53 -7.26 -1.97 -6.49
CA SER A 53 -5.86 -1.54 -6.41
C SER A 53 -5.29 -1.54 -4.99
N MET A 54 -6.12 -1.78 -3.97
CA MET A 54 -5.65 -1.89 -2.58
C MET A 54 -4.78 -3.12 -2.39
N TYR A 55 -3.76 -3.01 -1.55
CA TYR A 55 -2.89 -4.16 -1.21
C TYR A 55 -3.73 -5.34 -0.68
N PRO A 56 -3.69 -6.52 -1.32
CA PRO A 56 -4.64 -7.61 -1.06
C PRO A 56 -4.71 -8.09 0.39
N PRO A 57 -3.60 -8.19 1.15
CA PRO A 57 -3.67 -8.52 2.58
C PRO A 57 -4.46 -7.47 3.38
N LEU A 58 -4.26 -6.17 3.10
CA LEU A 58 -5.00 -5.09 3.75
C LEU A 58 -6.48 -5.13 3.36
N ARG A 59 -6.77 -5.35 2.08
CA ARG A 59 -8.15 -5.49 1.55
C ARG A 59 -8.89 -6.61 2.27
N ARG A 60 -8.25 -7.76 2.49
CA ARG A 60 -8.84 -8.86 3.28
C ARG A 60 -9.14 -8.45 4.71
N THR A 61 -8.21 -7.75 5.37
CA THR A 61 -8.42 -7.25 6.73
C THR A 61 -9.63 -6.32 6.79
N TYR A 62 -9.80 -5.41 5.83
CA TYR A 62 -10.95 -4.51 5.78
C TYR A 62 -12.25 -5.25 5.46
N ALA A 63 -12.21 -6.21 4.55
CA ALA A 63 -13.36 -7.05 4.22
C ALA A 63 -13.84 -7.86 5.44
N ASP A 64 -12.91 -8.44 6.18
CA ASP A 64 -13.23 -9.19 7.40
C ASP A 64 -13.78 -8.26 8.51
N ARG A 65 -13.23 -7.06 8.69
CA ARG A 65 -13.75 -6.09 9.66
C ARG A 65 -15.16 -5.62 9.29
N LEU A 66 -15.42 -5.39 8.01
CA LEU A 66 -16.72 -4.93 7.53
C LEU A 66 -17.84 -5.93 7.83
N THR A 67 -17.56 -7.21 7.70
CA THR A 67 -18.55 -8.27 7.88
C THR A 67 -18.64 -8.76 9.34
N ASN A 68 -17.65 -8.44 10.16
CA ASN A 68 -17.57 -8.83 11.57
C ASN A 68 -17.84 -7.65 12.52
N ASN A 69 -18.76 -6.76 12.15
CA ASN A 69 -19.14 -5.60 12.97
C ASN A 69 -20.25 -5.92 13.97
N THR A 70 -20.76 -7.14 14.03
CA THR A 70 -21.68 -7.59 15.07
C THR A 70 -20.93 -8.37 16.14
N ARG A 71 -21.47 -8.38 17.37
CA ARG A 71 -20.87 -9.11 18.49
C ARG A 71 -20.76 -10.62 18.21
N GLU A 72 -21.76 -11.19 17.54
CA GLU A 72 -21.77 -12.60 17.15
C GLU A 72 -20.66 -12.91 16.14
N ALA A 73 -20.46 -12.03 15.17
CA ALA A 73 -19.40 -12.17 14.18
C ALA A 73 -18.00 -12.04 14.78
N GLU A 74 -17.82 -11.15 15.78
CA GLU A 74 -16.56 -11.03 16.53
C GLU A 74 -16.28 -12.30 17.34
N ILE A 75 -17.28 -12.85 18.04
CA ILE A 75 -17.18 -14.10 18.78
C ILE A 75 -16.81 -15.25 17.83
N ALA A 76 -17.49 -15.38 16.69
CA ALA A 76 -17.22 -16.41 15.70
C ALA A 76 -15.79 -16.29 15.12
N ARG A 77 -15.30 -15.06 14.91
CA ARG A 77 -13.91 -14.82 14.51
C ARG A 77 -12.92 -15.25 15.59
N ALA A 78 -13.16 -14.86 16.85
CA ALA A 78 -12.30 -15.23 17.98
C ALA A 78 -12.21 -16.77 18.12
N ARG A 79 -13.35 -17.48 18.02
CA ARG A 79 -13.40 -18.95 18.07
C ARG A 79 -12.60 -19.60 16.94
N ARG A 80 -12.67 -19.06 15.70
CA ARG A 80 -11.85 -19.56 14.58
C ARG A 80 -10.35 -19.36 14.83
N VAL A 81 -9.96 -18.17 15.32
CA VAL A 81 -8.56 -17.86 15.64
C VAL A 81 -8.03 -18.79 16.75
N GLN A 82 -8.87 -19.13 17.71
CA GLN A 82 -8.54 -20.07 18.78
C GLN A 82 -8.61 -21.55 18.35
N GLY A 83 -8.96 -21.82 17.09
CA GLY A 83 -9.10 -23.19 16.58
C GLY A 83 -10.30 -23.98 17.13
N LEU A 84 -11.23 -23.27 17.81
CA LEU A 84 -12.45 -23.88 18.37
C LEU A 84 -13.48 -24.19 17.30
N ASP A 85 -13.53 -23.40 16.22
CA ASP A 85 -14.35 -23.63 15.04
C ASP A 85 -13.44 -24.01 13.88
N ARG A 86 -13.42 -25.30 13.53
CA ARG A 86 -12.62 -25.82 12.40
C ARG A 86 -13.36 -25.55 11.09
N GLU A 87 -12.95 -24.48 10.44
CA GLU A 87 -13.42 -24.17 9.10
C GLU A 87 -12.62 -24.98 8.06
N THR A 88 -13.28 -25.61 7.11
CA THR A 88 -12.60 -26.26 5.98
C THR A 88 -12.00 -25.21 5.04
N LYS A 89 -10.98 -25.59 4.24
CA LYS A 89 -10.39 -24.68 3.23
C LYS A 89 -11.44 -24.14 2.25
N ALA A 90 -12.43 -24.94 1.88
CA ALA A 90 -13.52 -24.54 0.98
C ALA A 90 -14.43 -23.47 1.63
N GLN A 91 -14.79 -23.66 2.91
CA GLN A 91 -15.59 -22.70 3.68
C GLN A 91 -14.83 -21.37 3.85
N ALA A 92 -13.54 -21.45 4.22
CA ALA A 92 -12.70 -20.25 4.33
C ALA A 92 -12.63 -19.47 3.02
N LYS A 93 -12.41 -20.17 1.90
CA LYS A 93 -12.39 -19.56 0.56
C LYS A 93 -13.73 -18.88 0.21
N SER A 94 -14.85 -19.57 0.47
CA SER A 94 -16.18 -19.05 0.20
C SER A 94 -16.46 -17.79 1.04
N ARG A 95 -16.17 -17.83 2.34
CA ARG A 95 -16.31 -16.68 3.25
C ARG A 95 -15.47 -15.49 2.80
N MET A 96 -14.18 -15.71 2.47
CA MET A 96 -13.30 -14.64 1.99
C MET A 96 -13.82 -14.02 0.69
N ALA A 97 -14.33 -14.81 -0.24
CA ALA A 97 -14.93 -14.31 -1.47
C ALA A 97 -16.20 -13.47 -1.21
N ALA A 98 -17.06 -13.92 -0.29
CA ALA A 98 -18.24 -13.18 0.12
C ALA A 98 -17.89 -11.84 0.77
N ASN A 99 -16.90 -11.83 1.69
CA ASN A 99 -16.41 -10.62 2.35
C ASN A 99 -15.82 -9.63 1.35
N ASP A 100 -15.02 -10.10 0.39
CA ASP A 100 -14.43 -9.26 -0.66
C ASP A 100 -15.52 -8.65 -1.56
N LYS A 101 -16.53 -9.43 -1.93
CA LYS A 101 -17.71 -8.94 -2.68
C LYS A 101 -18.45 -7.85 -1.91
N ALA A 102 -18.69 -8.03 -0.61
CA ALA A 102 -19.35 -7.06 0.25
C ALA A 102 -18.55 -5.74 0.34
N LEU A 103 -17.21 -5.84 0.49
CA LEU A 103 -16.33 -4.68 0.51
C LEU A 103 -16.42 -3.89 -0.80
N ARG A 104 -16.30 -4.56 -1.95
CA ARG A 104 -16.41 -3.92 -3.26
C ARG A 104 -17.77 -3.24 -3.46
N ALA A 105 -18.86 -3.88 -3.04
CA ALA A 105 -20.20 -3.32 -3.13
C ALA A 105 -20.33 -2.06 -2.24
N ARG A 106 -19.71 -2.04 -1.04
CA ARG A 106 -19.73 -0.87 -0.18
C ARG A 106 -18.98 0.31 -0.82
N TYR A 107 -17.79 0.08 -1.37
CA TYR A 107 -17.01 1.13 -2.00
C TYR A 107 -17.67 1.64 -3.30
N ALA A 108 -18.31 0.76 -4.08
CA ALA A 108 -19.07 1.17 -5.24
C ALA A 108 -20.20 2.14 -4.84
N ARG A 109 -21.00 1.77 -3.81
CA ARG A 109 -22.04 2.66 -3.26
C ARG A 109 -21.47 3.99 -2.76
N MET A 110 -20.34 3.96 -2.07
CA MET A 110 -19.68 5.21 -1.62
C MET A 110 -19.35 6.13 -2.80
N GLY A 111 -18.86 5.60 -3.91
CA GLY A 111 -18.60 6.40 -5.11
C GLY A 111 -19.88 6.97 -5.73
N GLU A 112 -20.96 6.19 -5.77
CA GLU A 112 -22.28 6.64 -6.22
C GLU A 112 -22.85 7.73 -5.30
N ASP A 113 -22.74 7.56 -3.99
CA ASP A 113 -23.20 8.53 -3.00
C ASP A 113 -22.41 9.84 -3.11
N MET A 114 -21.10 9.79 -3.33
CA MET A 114 -20.29 10.98 -3.58
C MET A 114 -20.83 11.76 -4.80
N LYS A 115 -21.08 11.08 -5.91
CA LYS A 115 -21.64 11.70 -7.12
C LYS A 115 -23.03 12.28 -6.86
N LYS A 116 -23.91 11.52 -6.23
CA LYS A 116 -25.29 11.92 -5.90
C LYS A 116 -25.32 13.15 -4.99
N ASN A 117 -24.39 13.23 -4.04
CA ASN A 117 -24.26 14.36 -3.12
C ASN A 117 -23.45 15.52 -3.71
N GLY A 118 -23.17 15.50 -5.02
CA GLY A 118 -22.47 16.55 -5.72
C GLY A 118 -21.01 16.76 -5.27
N VAL A 119 -20.39 15.76 -4.60
CA VAL A 119 -18.98 15.80 -4.28
C VAL A 119 -18.16 15.69 -5.56
N GLN A 120 -17.23 16.61 -5.74
CA GLN A 120 -16.32 16.62 -6.89
C GLN A 120 -14.88 16.51 -6.42
N VAL A 121 -14.14 15.61 -7.01
CA VAL A 121 -12.70 15.55 -6.87
C VAL A 121 -12.10 16.40 -8.01
N GLU A 122 -11.68 17.62 -7.67
CA GLU A 122 -11.17 18.58 -8.67
C GLU A 122 -9.79 18.17 -9.17
N SER A 123 -8.92 17.72 -8.25
CA SER A 123 -7.60 17.25 -8.60
C SER A 123 -7.10 16.19 -7.64
N TYR A 124 -6.24 15.33 -8.16
CA TYR A 124 -5.42 14.40 -7.41
C TYR A 124 -4.02 14.43 -8.02
N SER A 125 -3.03 14.78 -7.24
CA SER A 125 -1.64 14.81 -7.68
C SER A 125 -0.76 13.92 -6.82
N VAL A 126 0.28 13.36 -7.44
CA VAL A 126 1.26 12.49 -6.80
C VAL A 126 2.64 13.15 -6.95
N GLY A 127 3.27 13.44 -5.82
CA GLY A 127 4.62 14.00 -5.76
C GLY A 127 5.72 12.99 -6.08
N GLU A 128 6.96 13.45 -5.96
CA GLU A 128 8.12 12.57 -6.04
C GLU A 128 8.17 11.67 -4.80
N ALA A 129 8.75 10.47 -4.97
CA ALA A 129 8.93 9.54 -3.85
C ALA A 129 9.82 10.17 -2.77
N THR A 130 9.37 10.12 -1.52
CA THR A 130 10.14 10.59 -0.37
C THR A 130 11.00 9.50 0.24
N ALA A 131 10.57 8.24 0.11
CA ALA A 131 11.31 7.10 0.61
C ALA A 131 11.03 5.85 -0.21
N GLU A 132 11.99 4.95 -0.24
CA GLU A 132 11.90 3.64 -0.85
C GLU A 132 12.50 2.59 0.09
N TYR A 133 11.74 1.52 0.34
CA TYR A 133 12.14 0.43 1.21
C TYR A 133 12.06 -0.89 0.44
N VAL A 134 13.10 -1.71 0.62
CA VAL A 134 13.08 -3.12 0.18
C VAL A 134 12.94 -3.97 1.44
N VAL A 135 11.84 -4.71 1.53
CA VAL A 135 11.50 -5.50 2.70
C VAL A 135 11.52 -6.96 2.32
N THR A 136 12.29 -7.73 3.06
CA THR A 136 12.25 -9.19 3.03
C THR A 136 11.44 -9.66 4.24
N PRO A 137 10.51 -10.62 4.10
CA PRO A 137 9.86 -11.19 5.27
C PRO A 137 10.92 -11.81 6.18
N PRO A 138 10.66 -11.84 7.52
CA PRO A 138 11.51 -12.61 8.40
C PRO A 138 11.58 -14.02 7.84
N MET A 139 12.78 -14.58 7.76
CA MET A 139 12.96 -16.00 7.42
C MET A 139 12.15 -16.81 8.43
N ALA A 140 10.92 -17.13 8.10
CA ALA A 140 10.24 -18.23 8.74
C ALA A 140 11.05 -19.44 8.33
N ALA A 141 11.88 -19.95 9.25
CA ALA A 141 12.43 -21.28 9.14
C ALA A 141 11.21 -22.21 9.12
N ILE A 142 10.68 -22.47 7.94
CA ILE A 142 9.67 -23.51 7.74
C ILE A 142 10.44 -24.81 7.83
N SER A 143 10.65 -25.25 9.06
CA SER A 143 11.05 -26.61 9.35
C SER A 143 9.86 -27.50 9.02
N GLN A 144 9.76 -27.99 7.80
CA GLN A 144 8.87 -29.13 7.54
C GLN A 144 9.49 -30.34 8.19
N VAL A 145 8.84 -30.80 9.24
CA VAL A 145 9.15 -32.08 9.87
C VAL A 145 8.65 -33.17 8.95
N ARG A 146 9.52 -33.74 8.13
CA ARG A 146 9.20 -34.94 7.35
C ARG A 146 9.66 -36.18 8.12
N LYS A 147 8.78 -37.15 8.25
CA LYS A 147 9.18 -38.51 8.65
C LYS A 147 9.72 -39.24 7.42
N ASP A 148 10.95 -39.72 7.51
CA ASP A 148 11.50 -40.60 6.48
C ASP A 148 10.76 -41.97 6.50
N THR A 149 11.01 -42.81 5.49
CA THR A 149 10.43 -44.15 5.37
C THR A 149 10.77 -45.08 6.54
N ARG A 150 11.67 -44.67 7.43
CA ARG A 150 12.05 -45.37 8.65
C ARG A 150 11.52 -44.71 9.93
N GLY A 151 10.59 -43.77 9.80
CA GLY A 151 9.94 -43.08 10.90
C GLY A 151 10.82 -42.03 11.63
N ARG A 152 12.02 -41.72 11.14
CA ARG A 152 12.91 -40.72 11.72
C ARG A 152 12.46 -39.33 11.29
N VAL A 153 12.33 -38.45 12.28
CA VAL A 153 11.97 -37.04 12.06
C VAL A 153 13.21 -36.29 11.58
N ARG A 154 13.17 -35.78 10.35
CA ARG A 154 14.15 -34.84 9.83
C ARG A 154 13.51 -33.48 9.69
N ALA A 155 14.12 -32.44 10.28
CA ALA A 155 13.83 -31.06 9.95
C ALA A 155 14.58 -30.74 8.65
N GLU A 156 13.87 -30.64 7.54
CA GLU A 156 14.44 -30.09 6.31
C GLU A 156 14.22 -28.57 6.35
N ASN A 157 15.32 -27.82 6.36
CA ASN A 157 15.26 -26.40 5.99
C ASN A 157 14.92 -26.31 4.51
N ILE A 158 13.65 -26.09 4.20
CA ILE A 158 13.20 -25.85 2.85
C ILE A 158 13.60 -24.42 2.51
N GLY A 159 14.77 -24.29 1.93
CA GLY A 159 15.25 -23.23 1.08
C GLY A 159 15.07 -21.80 1.60
N ASN A 160 16.11 -21.00 1.44
CA ASN A 160 16.06 -19.53 1.52
C ASN A 160 15.07 -18.96 0.51
N THR A 161 13.79 -18.90 0.88
CA THR A 161 12.79 -18.21 0.10
C THR A 161 12.99 -16.70 0.34
N GLN A 162 13.75 -16.09 -0.50
CA GLN A 162 13.97 -14.63 -0.48
C GLN A 162 12.73 -13.92 -1.08
N GLU A 163 11.59 -14.01 -0.39
CA GLU A 163 10.49 -13.11 -0.73
C GLU A 163 10.97 -11.68 -0.58
N ARG A 164 10.61 -10.84 -1.52
CA ARG A 164 11.00 -9.44 -1.52
C ARG A 164 9.84 -8.57 -1.96
N SER A 165 9.49 -7.61 -1.12
CA SER A 165 8.52 -6.57 -1.44
C SER A 165 9.22 -5.22 -1.46
N ARG A 166 8.84 -4.40 -2.42
CA ARG A 166 9.28 -3.01 -2.52
C ARG A 166 8.15 -2.10 -2.09
N ILE A 167 8.47 -1.11 -1.27
CA ILE A 167 7.52 -0.13 -0.75
C ILE A 167 8.06 1.25 -1.10
N VAL A 168 7.27 2.04 -1.81
CA VAL A 168 7.59 3.43 -2.17
C VAL A 168 6.59 4.36 -1.49
N VAL A 169 7.09 5.37 -0.79
CA VAL A 169 6.25 6.39 -0.14
C VAL A 169 6.06 7.56 -1.11
N LEU A 170 4.82 7.84 -1.45
CA LEU A 170 4.45 8.86 -2.43
C LEU A 170 3.55 9.91 -1.77
N PRO A 171 3.99 11.18 -1.67
CA PRO A 171 3.12 12.27 -1.24
C PRO A 171 1.95 12.45 -2.20
N THR A 172 0.78 12.72 -1.67
CA THR A 172 -0.42 12.98 -2.47
C THR A 172 -1.11 14.27 -2.04
N THR A 173 -1.69 14.97 -2.99
CA THR A 173 -2.56 16.11 -2.74
C THR A 173 -3.88 15.91 -3.45
N LEU A 174 -4.96 15.96 -2.69
CA LEU A 174 -6.33 15.80 -3.14
C LEU A 174 -7.07 17.12 -2.94
N VAL A 175 -7.70 17.65 -3.98
CA VAL A 175 -8.63 18.79 -3.85
C VAL A 175 -10.04 18.28 -4.11
N ILE A 176 -10.91 18.45 -3.12
CA ILE A 176 -12.32 18.11 -3.19
C ILE A 176 -13.18 19.37 -3.05
N SER A 177 -14.32 19.33 -3.67
CA SER A 177 -15.32 20.38 -3.61
C SER A 177 -16.66 19.75 -3.24
N VAL A 178 -17.28 20.26 -2.20
CA VAL A 178 -18.57 19.79 -1.69
C VAL A 178 -19.60 20.90 -1.71
N PRO A 179 -20.88 20.65 -2.03
CA PRO A 179 -21.93 21.64 -1.92
C PRO A 179 -22.08 22.13 -0.47
N ALA A 180 -22.24 23.42 -0.29
CA ALA A 180 -22.55 24.05 1.00
C ALA A 180 -24.06 24.39 1.07
N GLN A 181 -24.60 24.54 2.28
CA GLN A 181 -26.04 24.80 2.50
C GLN A 181 -26.54 26.10 1.86
N ASN A 182 -25.67 27.08 1.65
CA ASN A 182 -25.98 28.35 1.02
C ASN A 182 -25.93 28.36 -0.52
N GLY A 183 -25.83 27.16 -1.14
CA GLY A 183 -25.70 27.02 -2.59
C GLY A 183 -24.29 27.26 -3.14
N SER A 184 -23.34 27.71 -2.33
CA SER A 184 -21.93 27.78 -2.70
C SER A 184 -21.26 26.41 -2.64
N ARG A 185 -19.97 26.34 -2.94
CA ARG A 185 -19.18 25.13 -2.78
C ARG A 185 -18.01 25.41 -1.83
N THR A 186 -17.79 24.47 -0.92
CA THR A 186 -16.59 24.51 -0.08
C THR A 186 -15.54 23.63 -0.73
N ARG A 187 -14.35 24.20 -0.92
CA ARG A 187 -13.18 23.51 -1.46
C ARG A 187 -12.21 23.17 -0.34
N MET A 188 -11.70 21.96 -0.35
CA MET A 188 -10.74 21.49 0.64
C MET A 188 -9.57 20.81 -0.04
N GLU A 189 -8.36 21.18 0.33
CA GLU A 189 -7.12 20.50 -0.02
C GLU A 189 -6.74 19.57 1.12
N ARG A 190 -6.50 18.31 0.79
CA ARG A 190 -5.93 17.31 1.70
C ARG A 190 -4.56 16.90 1.21
N ARG A 191 -3.56 17.08 2.05
CA ARG A 191 -2.22 16.54 1.85
C ARG A 191 -2.09 15.25 2.65
N SER A 192 -1.64 14.20 2.00
CA SER A 192 -1.44 12.89 2.57
C SER A 192 -0.30 12.17 1.84
N TYR A 193 -0.19 10.89 2.03
CA TYR A 193 0.71 10.03 1.27
C TYR A 193 0.06 8.67 1.09
N ILE A 194 0.63 7.89 0.18
CA ILE A 194 0.29 6.49 -0.01
C ILE A 194 1.57 5.66 -0.03
N PHE A 195 1.46 4.42 0.41
CA PHE A 195 2.50 3.42 0.17
C PHE A 195 2.13 2.65 -1.10
N ALA A 196 2.97 2.75 -2.11
CA ALA A 196 2.90 1.87 -3.26
C ALA A 196 3.72 0.62 -2.95
N VAL A 197 3.10 -0.55 -3.00
CA VAL A 197 3.68 -1.84 -2.64
C VAL A 197 3.71 -2.74 -3.86
N ARG A 198 4.85 -3.36 -4.10
CA ARG A 198 5.05 -4.33 -5.19
C ARG A 198 5.82 -5.54 -4.67
N ASP A 199 5.26 -6.73 -4.83
CA ASP A 199 5.98 -7.97 -4.55
C ASP A 199 6.85 -8.32 -5.77
N GLU A 200 8.16 -8.42 -5.55
CA GLU A 200 9.17 -8.65 -6.61
C GLU A 200 9.59 -10.12 -6.68
N VAL A 201 9.55 -10.82 -5.54
CA VAL A 201 9.83 -12.25 -5.46
C VAL A 201 8.82 -12.87 -4.51
N ILE A 202 8.07 -13.86 -4.98
CA ILE A 202 7.15 -14.67 -4.18
C ILE A 202 7.58 -16.12 -4.34
N THR A 203 7.96 -16.76 -3.25
CA THR A 203 8.46 -18.13 -3.27
C THR A 203 7.51 -19.11 -2.60
N ASP A 204 6.67 -18.62 -1.68
CA ASP A 204 5.67 -19.44 -1.02
C ASP A 204 4.33 -19.36 -1.74
N THR A 205 4.00 -20.42 -2.49
CA THR A 205 2.70 -20.61 -3.13
C THR A 205 1.64 -21.19 -2.20
N SER A 206 2.02 -21.64 -0.99
CA SER A 206 1.11 -22.31 -0.05
C SER A 206 0.11 -21.38 0.61
N MET A 207 0.46 -20.10 0.74
CA MET A 207 -0.42 -19.02 1.21
C MET A 207 -0.35 -17.84 0.24
N PRO A 208 -1.10 -17.86 -0.87
CA PRO A 208 -1.07 -16.77 -1.83
C PRO A 208 -1.49 -15.49 -1.14
N ARG A 209 -0.60 -14.48 -1.09
CA ARG A 209 -0.94 -13.14 -0.61
C ARG A 209 -2.06 -12.51 -1.43
N GLY A 210 -2.38 -13.11 -2.59
CA GLY A 210 -3.36 -12.59 -3.54
C GLY A 210 -2.80 -11.42 -4.34
N THR A 211 -1.48 -11.21 -4.28
CA THR A 211 -0.75 -10.23 -5.07
C THR A 211 -0.26 -10.87 -6.37
N GLU A 212 -0.19 -10.07 -7.42
CA GLU A 212 0.46 -10.42 -8.68
C GLU A 212 1.89 -9.87 -8.65
N LEU A 213 2.86 -10.66 -9.13
CA LEU A 213 4.26 -10.23 -9.22
C LEU A 213 4.40 -8.96 -10.06
N ASN A 214 5.23 -8.05 -9.57
CA ASN A 214 5.56 -6.79 -10.25
C ASN A 214 4.38 -5.83 -10.49
N LYS A 215 3.22 -6.08 -9.86
CA LYS A 215 2.08 -5.18 -9.88
C LYS A 215 2.09 -4.28 -8.65
N TRP A 216 1.84 -2.99 -8.86
CA TRP A 216 1.70 -2.03 -7.78
C TRP A 216 0.31 -2.11 -7.15
N TYR A 217 0.30 -2.14 -5.83
CA TYR A 217 -0.87 -2.02 -4.97
C TYR A 217 -0.69 -0.86 -4.04
N PHE A 218 -1.78 -0.35 -3.46
CA PHE A 218 -1.73 0.85 -2.64
C PHE A 218 -2.24 0.60 -1.23
N ILE A 219 -1.60 1.28 -0.27
CA ILE A 219 -2.01 1.37 1.12
C ILE A 219 -2.14 2.85 1.44
N ASP A 220 -3.28 3.27 1.97
CA ASP A 220 -3.52 4.65 2.38
C ASP A 220 -2.59 5.04 3.55
N GLY A 221 -2.05 6.25 3.52
CA GLY A 221 -1.18 6.78 4.57
C GLY A 221 -1.85 6.92 5.93
N ASN A 222 -3.18 6.93 5.99
CA ASN A 222 -3.93 6.87 7.26
C ASN A 222 -3.95 5.45 7.86
N THR A 223 -3.39 4.46 7.17
CA THR A 223 -3.29 3.11 7.72
C THR A 223 -2.33 3.11 8.91
N ASP A 224 -2.79 2.60 10.04
CA ASP A 224 -1.98 2.47 11.25
C ASP A 224 -0.67 1.72 10.96
N VAL A 225 0.44 2.27 11.47
CA VAL A 225 1.80 1.74 11.26
C VAL A 225 1.94 0.31 11.79
N ASN A 226 1.22 -0.05 12.87
CA ASN A 226 1.23 -1.43 13.39
C ASN A 226 0.55 -2.40 12.41
N THR A 227 -0.52 -1.95 11.74
CA THR A 227 -1.14 -2.72 10.65
C THR A 227 -0.18 -2.90 9.49
N LEU A 228 0.55 -1.84 9.10
CA LEU A 228 1.57 -1.94 8.05
C LEU A 228 2.69 -2.93 8.44
N ARG A 229 3.18 -2.86 9.67
CA ARG A 229 4.20 -3.78 10.20
C ARG A 229 3.70 -5.22 10.34
N SER A 230 2.41 -5.45 10.52
CA SER A 230 1.87 -6.82 10.52
C SER A 230 2.03 -7.50 9.15
N PHE A 231 2.09 -6.72 8.06
CA PHE A 231 2.39 -7.25 6.73
C PHE A 231 3.88 -7.23 6.39
N PHE A 232 4.62 -6.27 6.95
CA PHE A 232 6.05 -6.03 6.69
C PHE A 232 6.82 -5.91 8.01
N PRO A 233 7.06 -7.01 8.73
CA PRO A 233 7.68 -6.98 10.05
C PRO A 233 9.08 -6.34 10.09
N ASN A 234 9.82 -6.45 8.97
CA ASN A 234 11.17 -5.89 8.84
C ASN A 234 11.19 -4.45 8.30
N LEU A 235 10.03 -3.79 8.25
CA LEU A 235 9.98 -2.37 7.92
C LEU A 235 10.72 -1.55 9.01
N PRO A 236 11.53 -0.55 8.64
CA PRO A 236 12.27 0.26 9.61
C PRO A 236 11.38 0.82 10.71
N LEU A 237 11.94 0.96 11.92
CA LEU A 237 11.21 1.53 13.07
C LEU A 237 10.79 2.97 12.82
N TYR A 238 11.64 3.73 12.13
CA TYR A 238 11.37 5.12 11.73
C TYR A 238 11.18 5.16 10.22
N LEU A 239 10.05 5.69 9.80
CA LEU A 239 9.71 5.90 8.40
C LEU A 239 9.79 7.40 8.11
N ASP A 240 10.42 7.75 7.01
CA ASP A 240 10.40 9.12 6.50
C ASP A 240 9.05 9.35 5.78
N LEU A 241 8.10 9.88 6.53
CA LEU A 241 6.73 10.08 6.07
C LEU A 241 6.48 11.56 5.77
N PRO A 242 5.84 11.88 4.64
CA PRO A 242 5.42 13.24 4.32
C PRO A 242 4.45 13.78 5.36
N GLY A 243 4.48 15.10 5.56
CA GLY A 243 3.49 15.77 6.40
C GLY A 243 2.07 15.62 5.83
N THR A 244 1.09 15.47 6.73
CA THR A 244 -0.33 15.38 6.39
C THR A 244 -1.08 16.60 6.91
N GLY A 245 -2.21 16.95 6.27
CA GLY A 245 -3.05 18.05 6.74
C GLY A 245 -4.17 18.40 5.77
N ASP A 246 -5.21 19.02 6.31
CA ASP A 246 -6.36 19.51 5.56
C ASP A 246 -6.36 21.05 5.59
N ARG A 247 -6.72 21.68 4.48
CA ARG A 247 -6.83 23.14 4.34
C ARG A 247 -8.08 23.49 3.53
N ILE A 248 -8.92 24.40 4.06
CA ILE A 248 -10.02 24.98 3.30
C ILE A 248 -9.43 26.01 2.32
N LEU A 249 -9.77 25.87 1.05
CA LEU A 249 -9.40 26.81 0.01
C LEU A 249 -10.52 27.87 -0.11
N ARG A 250 -10.12 29.13 -0.03
CA ARG A 250 -11.01 30.28 -0.23
C ARG A 250 -11.11 30.66 -1.69
#